data_cf2425346f91eda1cb81f3feb33e4a3f
#
_entry.id   cf2425346f91eda1cb81f3feb33e4a3f
#
_cell.length_a   1.000
_cell.length_b   1.000
_cell.length_c   1.000
_cell.angle_alpha   90.00
_cell.angle_beta   90.00
_cell.angle_gamma   90.00
#
_symmetry.space_group_name_H-M   'P 1'
#
loop_
_entity.id
_entity.type
_entity.pdbx_description
1 polymer ?
#
loop_
_entity_poly.entity_id
_entity_poly.type
_entity_poly.pdbx_seq_one_letter_code
_entity_poly.pdbx_strand_id
1 'polypeptide(L)'
;MSGEVRAESMRGWVMAKLTLFFIATLVTSAQAGIADQVGATFGLMLQDVVSAFPPVEGVVVQVDGDHLYMDLSKKQGLLLGQEFSVFRKGGEFRHPFNGKVLGRYEEILGYAQVQRVEEGFSEALFVPVEGKDKPKPEDGVRITRGRIKVAVAPPTDLTSNKADLRRVAFMLALAMDQTKRFLSVDPGHVSEILLNSKTRSEELLVRPDRAVALGKPLEVTGWLVPVLLERRGVTYLDVTWVSAVTGTALFSRRMAITRADGAGEQRFPWEPRAED
;
A
#
# COMPACT_ATOMS: atom_id res chain seq x y z
N MET A 1 24.63 -35.85 69.04
CA MET A 1 24.53 -34.45 68.58
C MET A 1 25.42 -34.30 67.32
N SER A 2 25.00 -34.77 66.16
CA SER A 2 25.78 -34.61 64.93
C SER A 2 24.91 -34.89 63.69
N GLY A 3 23.70 -34.36 63.64
CA GLY A 3 22.79 -34.63 62.50
C GLY A 3 22.12 -33.44 61.85
N GLU A 4 22.15 -32.22 62.41
CA GLU A 4 21.34 -31.11 61.96
C GLU A 4 22.08 -30.03 61.11
N VAL A 5 23.42 -30.00 61.16
CA VAL A 5 24.16 -28.93 60.46
C VAL A 5 24.31 -29.15 58.92
N ARG A 6 24.00 -30.40 58.47
CA ARG A 6 24.23 -30.74 57.04
C ARG A 6 23.04 -30.46 56.13
N ALA A 7 21.84 -30.16 56.64
CA ALA A 7 20.61 -29.97 55.85
C ALA A 7 20.40 -28.51 55.45
N GLU A 8 20.87 -27.52 56.18
CA GLU A 8 20.69 -26.09 55.84
C GLU A 8 21.61 -25.61 54.73
N SER A 9 22.82 -26.19 54.60
CA SER A 9 23.74 -25.79 53.55
C SER A 9 23.32 -26.20 52.13
N MET A 10 22.56 -27.28 52.02
CA MET A 10 22.05 -27.75 50.70
C MET A 10 20.83 -26.97 50.20
N ARG A 11 19.99 -26.45 51.12
CA ARG A 11 18.83 -25.63 50.73
C ARG A 11 19.22 -24.24 50.19
N GLY A 12 20.26 -23.63 50.72
CA GLY A 12 20.78 -22.34 50.25
C GLY A 12 21.39 -22.41 48.84
N TRP A 13 22.04 -23.55 48.53
CA TRP A 13 22.73 -23.70 47.24
C TRP A 13 21.78 -24.01 46.07
N VAL A 14 20.69 -24.73 46.34
CA VAL A 14 19.64 -25.03 45.36
C VAL A 14 18.82 -23.77 45.02
N MET A 15 18.49 -22.96 46.05
CA MET A 15 17.77 -21.69 45.83
C MET A 15 18.59 -20.65 45.07
N ALA A 16 19.90 -20.54 45.36
CA ALA A 16 20.79 -19.62 44.63
C ALA A 16 20.96 -19.99 43.14
N LYS A 17 20.99 -21.31 42.82
CA LYS A 17 21.04 -21.76 41.43
C LYS A 17 19.70 -21.59 40.69
N LEU A 18 18.56 -21.72 41.35
CA LEU A 18 17.25 -21.48 40.75
C LEU A 18 17.03 -20.01 40.46
N THR A 19 17.49 -19.11 41.32
CA THR A 19 17.36 -17.64 41.09
C THR A 19 18.25 -17.15 39.95
N LEU A 20 19.45 -17.72 39.79
CA LEU A 20 20.33 -17.38 38.67
C LEU A 20 19.81 -17.90 37.30
N PHE A 21 19.09 -19.03 37.31
CA PHE A 21 18.49 -19.57 36.08
C PHE A 21 17.25 -18.79 35.62
N PHE A 22 16.54 -18.13 36.56
CA PHE A 22 15.35 -17.34 36.25
C PHE A 22 15.69 -15.91 35.76
N ILE A 23 16.87 -15.39 36.07
CA ILE A 23 17.34 -14.08 35.60
C ILE A 23 17.94 -14.15 34.18
N ALA A 24 18.46 -15.32 33.79
CA ALA A 24 19.07 -15.52 32.47
C ALA A 24 18.04 -15.68 31.32
N THR A 25 16.74 -15.84 31.60
CA THR A 25 15.69 -16.04 30.59
C THR A 25 14.91 -14.75 30.23
N LEU A 26 15.29 -13.60 30.75
CA LEU A 26 14.51 -12.36 30.60
C LEU A 26 15.17 -11.28 29.72
N VAL A 27 16.20 -11.60 28.94
CA VAL A 27 16.77 -10.65 27.99
C VAL A 27 16.97 -11.31 26.62
N THR A 28 15.90 -11.85 26.07
CA THR A 28 15.77 -11.85 24.63
C THR A 28 14.91 -10.64 24.27
N SER A 29 15.50 -9.46 24.23
CA SER A 29 14.95 -8.36 23.46
C SER A 29 14.83 -8.90 22.02
N ALA A 30 13.61 -9.30 21.64
CA ALA A 30 13.31 -9.64 20.26
C ALA A 30 13.56 -8.35 19.46
N GLN A 31 14.76 -8.22 18.91
CA GLN A 31 15.02 -7.17 17.92
C GLN A 31 14.03 -7.40 16.80
N ALA A 32 13.11 -6.46 16.63
CA ALA A 32 12.17 -6.50 15.53
C ALA A 32 12.98 -6.65 14.24
N GLY A 33 12.73 -7.72 13.50
CA GLY A 33 13.43 -7.96 12.24
C GLY A 33 13.16 -6.81 11.26
N ILE A 34 14.04 -6.62 10.28
CA ILE A 34 13.88 -5.57 9.27
C ILE A 34 12.47 -5.62 8.61
N ALA A 35 11.92 -6.80 8.44
CA ALA A 35 10.56 -6.96 7.89
C ALA A 35 9.49 -6.31 8.79
N ASP A 36 9.61 -6.45 10.11
CA ASP A 36 8.67 -5.85 11.06
C ASP A 36 8.82 -4.33 11.09
N GLN A 37 10.04 -3.82 10.99
CA GLN A 37 10.32 -2.38 10.86
C GLN A 37 9.74 -1.81 9.56
N VAL A 38 9.85 -2.52 8.45
CA VAL A 38 9.23 -2.16 7.17
C VAL A 38 7.72 -2.11 7.30
N GLY A 39 7.10 -3.12 7.91
CA GLY A 39 5.66 -3.16 8.16
C GLY A 39 5.19 -1.99 9.02
N ALA A 40 5.91 -1.68 10.12
CA ALA A 40 5.61 -0.54 10.98
C ALA A 40 5.75 0.80 10.24
N THR A 41 6.84 0.98 9.46
CA THR A 41 7.05 2.18 8.65
C THR A 41 5.94 2.35 7.60
N PHE A 42 5.53 1.25 6.95
CA PHE A 42 4.40 1.30 6.02
C PHE A 42 3.10 1.70 6.72
N GLY A 43 2.85 1.22 7.93
CA GLY A 43 1.70 1.63 8.75
C GLY A 43 1.62 3.15 8.94
N LEU A 44 2.76 3.84 9.10
CA LEU A 44 2.81 5.31 9.18
C LEU A 44 2.50 5.98 7.83
N MET A 45 2.85 5.34 6.70
CA MET A 45 2.59 5.85 5.35
C MET A 45 1.17 5.56 4.87
N LEU A 46 0.46 4.64 5.51
CA LEU A 46 -0.81 4.09 5.03
C LEU A 46 -1.89 5.15 4.84
N GLN A 47 -1.95 6.14 5.73
CA GLN A 47 -2.90 7.24 5.61
C GLN A 47 -2.65 8.08 4.35
N ASP A 48 -1.39 8.30 3.97
CA ASP A 48 -1.03 9.02 2.75
C ASP A 48 -1.49 8.22 1.52
N VAL A 49 -1.31 6.89 1.54
CA VAL A 49 -1.79 6.00 0.47
C VAL A 49 -3.31 6.06 0.35
N VAL A 50 -4.05 5.98 1.45
CA VAL A 50 -5.52 6.08 1.46
C VAL A 50 -5.98 7.43 0.92
N SER A 51 -5.32 8.51 1.33
CA SER A 51 -5.65 9.88 0.95
C SER A 51 -5.41 10.19 -0.53
N ALA A 52 -4.52 9.43 -1.19
CA ALA A 52 -4.29 9.54 -2.64
C ALA A 52 -5.49 9.06 -3.48
N PHE A 53 -6.40 8.28 -2.89
CA PHE A 53 -7.55 7.68 -3.57
C PHE A 53 -8.87 8.02 -2.87
N PRO A 54 -9.25 9.29 -2.72
CA PRO A 54 -10.52 9.68 -2.11
C PRO A 54 -11.68 9.22 -3.00
N PRO A 55 -12.80 8.74 -2.42
CA PRO A 55 -13.99 8.45 -3.22
C PRO A 55 -14.58 9.76 -3.74
N VAL A 56 -14.55 9.96 -5.04
CA VAL A 56 -15.03 11.18 -5.71
C VAL A 56 -15.78 10.77 -6.97
N GLU A 57 -16.87 11.46 -7.29
CA GLU A 57 -17.69 11.23 -8.49
C GLU A 57 -18.05 12.58 -9.13
N GLY A 58 -18.00 12.64 -10.45
CA GLY A 58 -18.37 13.77 -11.27
C GLY A 58 -18.84 13.32 -12.64
N VAL A 59 -18.88 14.25 -13.58
CA VAL A 59 -19.30 13.99 -14.97
C VAL A 59 -18.31 14.57 -15.97
N VAL A 60 -18.30 13.98 -17.15
CA VAL A 60 -17.65 14.54 -18.33
C VAL A 60 -18.48 15.73 -18.83
N VAL A 61 -17.87 16.89 -18.89
CA VAL A 61 -18.51 18.13 -19.38
C VAL A 61 -18.31 18.27 -20.88
N GLN A 62 -17.10 17.96 -21.37
CA GLN A 62 -16.74 18.08 -22.77
C GLN A 62 -15.70 17.02 -23.13
N VAL A 63 -15.69 16.63 -24.41
CA VAL A 63 -14.70 15.72 -24.99
C VAL A 63 -14.06 16.42 -26.18
N ASP A 64 -12.73 16.42 -26.23
CA ASP A 64 -11.95 16.93 -27.35
C ASP A 64 -10.84 15.93 -27.72
N GLY A 65 -11.08 15.14 -28.76
CA GLY A 65 -10.21 14.04 -29.13
C GLY A 65 -10.10 12.98 -28.04
N ASP A 66 -8.93 12.88 -27.43
CA ASP A 66 -8.64 12.00 -26.29
C ASP A 66 -8.59 12.76 -24.95
N HIS A 67 -8.92 14.04 -24.95
CA HIS A 67 -9.02 14.86 -23.74
C HIS A 67 -10.45 14.94 -23.24
N LEU A 68 -10.61 14.75 -21.93
CA LEU A 68 -11.87 14.89 -21.22
C LEU A 68 -11.79 16.11 -20.28
N TYR A 69 -12.83 16.91 -20.32
CA TYR A 69 -13.06 17.96 -19.33
C TYR A 69 -14.10 17.47 -18.34
N MET A 70 -13.78 17.52 -17.05
CA MET A 70 -14.62 17.00 -15.96
C MET A 70 -15.05 18.15 -15.04
N ASP A 71 -16.23 18.05 -14.45
CA ASP A 71 -16.75 19.01 -13.45
C ASP A 71 -16.07 18.88 -12.07
N LEU A 72 -15.06 18.05 -11.99
CA LEU A 72 -14.20 17.88 -10.83
C LEU A 72 -13.03 18.86 -10.88
N SER A 73 -12.66 19.45 -9.75
CA SER A 73 -11.70 20.55 -9.70
C SER A 73 -10.85 20.51 -8.42
N LYS A 74 -10.02 21.51 -8.26
CA LYS A 74 -9.23 21.72 -7.04
C LYS A 74 -10.10 21.79 -5.77
N LYS A 75 -11.37 22.25 -5.88
CA LYS A 75 -12.30 22.33 -4.75
C LYS A 75 -12.67 20.97 -4.17
N GLN A 76 -12.67 19.93 -5.00
CA GLN A 76 -12.88 18.54 -4.55
C GLN A 76 -11.58 17.83 -4.15
N GLY A 77 -10.45 18.54 -4.13
CA GLY A 77 -9.16 17.99 -3.75
C GLY A 77 -8.50 17.13 -4.82
N LEU A 78 -8.82 17.37 -6.11
CA LEU A 78 -8.16 16.66 -7.20
C LEU A 78 -6.66 16.95 -7.24
N LEU A 79 -5.90 15.92 -7.56
CA LEU A 79 -4.46 16.00 -7.76
C LEU A 79 -4.09 15.59 -9.20
N LEU A 80 -3.00 16.14 -9.69
CA LEU A 80 -2.41 15.71 -10.96
C LEU A 80 -2.06 14.22 -10.91
N GLY A 81 -2.28 13.53 -12.03
CA GLY A 81 -2.01 12.11 -12.16
C GLY A 81 -3.09 11.18 -11.60
N GLN A 82 -4.07 11.67 -10.83
CA GLN A 82 -5.17 10.83 -10.37
C GLN A 82 -5.90 10.20 -11.56
N GLU A 83 -6.38 8.97 -11.35
CA GLU A 83 -7.03 8.18 -12.39
C GLU A 83 -8.47 7.87 -12.00
N PHE A 84 -9.38 8.14 -12.92
CA PHE A 84 -10.83 7.97 -12.75
C PHE A 84 -11.35 6.91 -13.71
N SER A 85 -12.27 6.06 -13.27
CA SER A 85 -13.07 5.25 -14.18
C SER A 85 -14.09 6.14 -14.88
N VAL A 86 -14.17 6.05 -16.21
CA VAL A 86 -15.20 6.70 -17.03
C VAL A 86 -16.28 5.69 -17.33
N PHE A 87 -17.54 6.02 -17.02
CA PHE A 87 -18.64 5.08 -17.16
C PHE A 87 -19.90 5.71 -17.71
N ARG A 88 -20.68 4.91 -18.42
CA ARG A 88 -22.01 5.29 -18.94
C ARG A 88 -23.08 4.62 -18.13
N LYS A 89 -24.08 5.41 -17.67
CA LYS A 89 -25.27 4.89 -17.02
C LYS A 89 -26.23 4.37 -18.08
N GLY A 90 -26.52 3.07 -18.03
CA GLY A 90 -27.50 2.39 -18.88
C GLY A 90 -28.90 2.37 -18.30
N GLY A 91 -29.70 1.40 -18.76
CA GLY A 91 -31.07 1.21 -18.31
C GLY A 91 -31.19 0.85 -16.82
N GLU A 92 -32.37 1.12 -16.26
CA GLU A 92 -32.70 0.70 -14.89
C GLU A 92 -32.91 -0.81 -14.84
N PHE A 93 -32.40 -1.47 -13.80
CA PHE A 93 -32.84 -2.82 -13.48
C PHE A 93 -33.75 -2.79 -12.27
N ARG A 94 -34.85 -3.59 -12.37
CA ARG A 94 -35.94 -3.57 -11.41
C ARG A 94 -36.10 -4.94 -10.77
N HIS A 95 -36.57 -4.95 -9.52
CA HIS A 95 -36.89 -6.18 -8.83
C HIS A 95 -38.06 -6.90 -9.54
N PRO A 96 -37.91 -8.19 -9.89
CA PRO A 96 -38.85 -8.88 -10.76
C PRO A 96 -40.25 -9.02 -10.16
N PHE A 97 -40.39 -9.06 -8.82
CA PHE A 97 -41.69 -9.29 -8.18
C PHE A 97 -42.43 -8.01 -7.84
N ASN A 98 -41.73 -6.90 -7.49
CA ASN A 98 -42.38 -5.68 -7.01
C ASN A 98 -42.10 -4.44 -7.87
N GLY A 99 -41.35 -4.57 -8.96
CA GLY A 99 -41.03 -3.49 -9.89
C GLY A 99 -40.15 -2.38 -9.32
N LYS A 100 -39.70 -2.49 -8.07
CA LYS A 100 -38.83 -1.48 -7.44
C LYS A 100 -37.52 -1.34 -8.20
N VAL A 101 -37.12 -0.11 -8.53
CA VAL A 101 -35.81 0.17 -9.13
C VAL A 101 -34.73 -0.21 -8.12
N LEU A 102 -33.82 -1.09 -8.48
CA LEU A 102 -32.70 -1.54 -7.67
C LEU A 102 -31.41 -0.78 -8.01
N GLY A 103 -31.30 -0.28 -9.26
CA GLY A 103 -30.14 0.46 -9.72
C GLY A 103 -30.19 0.69 -11.23
N ARG A 104 -29.06 1.10 -11.77
CA ARG A 104 -28.82 1.22 -13.22
C ARG A 104 -27.63 0.38 -13.60
N TYR A 105 -27.67 -0.17 -14.81
CA TYR A 105 -26.48 -0.77 -15.39
C TYR A 105 -25.44 0.32 -15.62
N GLU A 106 -24.19 -0.01 -15.38
CA GLU A 106 -23.07 0.89 -15.67
C GLU A 106 -22.07 0.17 -16.55
N GLU A 107 -21.65 0.82 -17.60
CA GLU A 107 -20.65 0.33 -18.51
C GLU A 107 -19.37 1.16 -18.38
N ILE A 108 -18.27 0.51 -18.05
CA ILE A 108 -16.95 1.16 -18.02
C ILE A 108 -16.49 1.34 -19.47
N LEU A 109 -16.26 2.58 -19.87
CA LEU A 109 -15.80 2.98 -21.20
C LEU A 109 -14.27 3.04 -21.25
N GLY A 110 -13.64 3.40 -20.15
CA GLY A 110 -12.21 3.61 -20.04
C GLY A 110 -11.84 4.30 -18.74
N TYR A 111 -10.69 4.95 -18.77
CA TYR A 111 -10.12 5.64 -17.62
C TYR A 111 -9.68 7.04 -18.04
N ALA A 112 -9.73 7.99 -17.11
CA ALA A 112 -9.32 9.37 -17.31
C ALA A 112 -8.19 9.69 -16.33
N GLN A 113 -6.99 10.02 -16.86
CA GLN A 113 -5.85 10.42 -16.06
C GLN A 113 -5.73 11.95 -16.05
N VAL A 114 -5.82 12.55 -14.87
CA VAL A 114 -5.80 14.02 -14.70
C VAL A 114 -4.46 14.60 -15.13
N GLN A 115 -4.50 15.49 -16.10
CA GLN A 115 -3.34 16.21 -16.66
C GLN A 115 -3.26 17.64 -16.13
N ARG A 116 -4.41 18.27 -15.85
CA ARG A 116 -4.49 19.65 -15.36
C ARG A 116 -5.69 19.81 -14.44
N VAL A 117 -5.53 20.57 -13.37
CA VAL A 117 -6.57 20.88 -12.39
C VAL A 117 -6.74 22.39 -12.29
N GLU A 118 -7.94 22.85 -12.57
CA GLU A 118 -8.34 24.25 -12.50
C GLU A 118 -9.29 24.49 -11.30
N GLU A 119 -9.67 25.74 -11.07
CA GLU A 119 -10.57 26.10 -9.96
C GLU A 119 -12.01 25.58 -10.15
N GLY A 120 -12.47 25.40 -11.40
CA GLY A 120 -13.84 25.00 -11.72
C GLY A 120 -13.96 23.70 -12.50
N PHE A 121 -12.88 23.15 -13.04
CA PHE A 121 -12.86 21.92 -13.84
C PHE A 121 -11.50 21.27 -13.82
N SER A 122 -11.39 20.08 -14.39
CA SER A 122 -10.12 19.43 -14.67
C SER A 122 -10.09 18.85 -16.09
N GLU A 123 -8.89 18.76 -16.64
CA GLU A 123 -8.59 18.11 -17.91
C GLU A 123 -7.87 16.79 -17.65
N ALA A 124 -8.30 15.74 -18.34
CA ALA A 124 -7.75 14.41 -18.22
C ALA A 124 -7.54 13.76 -19.59
N LEU A 125 -6.50 12.94 -19.71
CA LEU A 125 -6.27 12.08 -20.86
C LEU A 125 -7.13 10.84 -20.73
N PHE A 126 -7.90 10.52 -21.78
CA PHE A 126 -8.74 9.31 -21.81
C PHE A 126 -7.95 8.10 -22.32
N VAL A 127 -8.00 7.03 -21.58
CA VAL A 127 -7.45 5.72 -21.94
C VAL A 127 -8.62 4.75 -22.16
N PRO A 128 -8.93 4.36 -23.40
CA PRO A 128 -10.10 3.55 -23.70
C PRO A 128 -9.93 2.10 -23.22
N VAL A 129 -11.03 1.47 -22.83
CA VAL A 129 -11.14 0.02 -22.77
C VAL A 129 -11.44 -0.49 -24.17
N GLU A 130 -10.72 -1.51 -24.60
CA GLU A 130 -10.88 -2.11 -25.93
C GLU A 130 -12.33 -2.58 -26.19
N GLY A 131 -12.86 -2.24 -27.36
CA GLY A 131 -14.22 -2.60 -27.76
C GLY A 131 -15.33 -1.77 -27.10
N LYS A 132 -15.00 -0.71 -26.37
CA LYS A 132 -15.98 0.22 -25.78
C LYS A 132 -16.14 1.49 -26.57
N ASP A 133 -17.32 2.10 -26.42
CA ASP A 133 -17.62 3.40 -27.02
C ASP A 133 -16.72 4.53 -26.48
N LYS A 134 -16.56 5.58 -27.29
CA LYS A 134 -15.97 6.83 -26.81
C LYS A 134 -16.87 7.51 -25.78
N PRO A 135 -16.28 8.19 -24.78
CA PRO A 135 -17.04 8.98 -23.83
C PRO A 135 -17.73 10.16 -24.51
N LYS A 136 -18.78 10.66 -23.89
CA LYS A 136 -19.54 11.83 -24.31
C LYS A 136 -19.89 12.68 -23.08
N PRO A 137 -20.31 13.94 -23.26
CA PRO A 137 -20.85 14.74 -22.16
C PRO A 137 -21.92 13.98 -21.38
N GLU A 138 -21.99 14.16 -20.07
CA GLU A 138 -22.86 13.50 -19.10
C GLU A 138 -22.44 12.06 -18.73
N ASP A 139 -21.46 11.44 -19.38
CA ASP A 139 -20.88 10.20 -18.87
C ASP A 139 -20.23 10.44 -17.51
N GLY A 140 -20.35 9.49 -16.60
CA GLY A 140 -19.84 9.60 -15.23
C GLY A 140 -18.33 9.39 -15.16
N VAL A 141 -17.69 10.06 -14.21
CA VAL A 141 -16.29 9.82 -13.84
C VAL A 141 -16.19 9.61 -12.34
N ARG A 142 -15.41 8.63 -11.87
CA ARG A 142 -15.26 8.39 -10.43
C ARG A 142 -13.98 7.68 -10.03
N ILE A 143 -13.52 7.97 -8.82
CA ILE A 143 -12.76 7.03 -8.00
C ILE A 143 -13.77 6.30 -7.13
N THR A 144 -13.89 4.98 -7.32
CA THR A 144 -14.96 4.18 -6.71
C THR A 144 -15.09 4.39 -5.19
N ARG A 145 -16.31 4.37 -4.66
CA ARG A 145 -16.56 4.28 -3.21
C ARG A 145 -16.31 2.88 -2.66
N GLY A 146 -16.29 1.87 -3.54
CA GLY A 146 -15.96 0.50 -3.19
C GLY A 146 -14.46 0.31 -2.93
N ARG A 147 -14.10 -0.93 -2.62
CA ARG A 147 -12.69 -1.28 -2.43
C ARG A 147 -11.94 -1.29 -3.76
N ILE A 148 -10.75 -0.74 -3.78
CA ILE A 148 -9.84 -0.71 -4.92
C ILE A 148 -9.00 -1.99 -4.89
N LYS A 149 -9.07 -2.80 -5.94
CA LYS A 149 -8.31 -4.05 -6.03
C LYS A 149 -6.85 -3.75 -6.37
N VAL A 150 -5.92 -4.25 -5.56
CA VAL A 150 -4.49 -3.95 -5.63
C VAL A 150 -3.63 -5.22 -5.56
N ALA A 151 -2.56 -5.26 -6.32
CA ALA A 151 -1.49 -6.24 -6.18
C ALA A 151 -0.30 -5.64 -5.44
N VAL A 152 0.11 -6.24 -4.35
CA VAL A 152 1.34 -5.86 -3.64
C VAL A 152 2.49 -6.68 -4.19
N ALA A 153 3.42 -6.02 -4.88
CA ALA A 153 4.59 -6.69 -5.44
C ALA A 153 5.58 -7.12 -4.33
N PRO A 154 6.33 -8.20 -4.52
CA PRO A 154 7.44 -8.53 -3.65
C PRO A 154 8.40 -7.34 -3.51
N PRO A 155 8.87 -7.02 -2.29
CA PRO A 155 9.76 -5.89 -2.09
C PRO A 155 11.11 -6.10 -2.78
N THR A 156 11.61 -5.05 -3.42
CA THR A 156 12.96 -5.01 -3.97
C THR A 156 13.92 -4.45 -2.92
N ASP A 157 14.98 -5.18 -2.62
CA ASP A 157 16.01 -4.74 -1.69
C ASP A 157 17.23 -4.21 -2.45
N LEU A 158 17.46 -2.90 -2.38
CA LEU A 158 18.62 -2.22 -2.96
C LEU A 158 19.64 -1.78 -1.89
N THR A 159 19.52 -2.29 -0.65
CA THR A 159 20.45 -1.99 0.43
C THR A 159 21.74 -2.79 0.29
N SER A 160 22.79 -2.34 0.96
CA SER A 160 24.08 -3.04 0.99
C SER A 160 24.01 -4.39 1.70
N ASN A 161 23.22 -4.46 2.78
CA ASN A 161 23.00 -5.67 3.57
C ASN A 161 21.60 -6.24 3.28
N LYS A 162 21.57 -7.32 2.49
CA LYS A 162 20.30 -7.94 2.09
C LYS A 162 19.56 -8.54 3.30
N ALA A 163 18.27 -8.25 3.36
CA ALA A 163 17.40 -8.72 4.42
C ALA A 163 16.41 -9.78 3.93
N ASP A 164 15.89 -10.59 4.85
CA ASP A 164 14.76 -11.47 4.53
C ASP A 164 13.45 -10.67 4.51
N LEU A 165 12.97 -10.40 3.30
CA LEU A 165 11.78 -9.61 3.05
C LEU A 165 10.56 -10.42 2.58
N ARG A 166 10.64 -11.77 2.63
CA ARG A 166 9.58 -12.66 2.11
C ARG A 166 8.21 -12.40 2.73
N ARG A 167 8.16 -11.97 3.99
CA ARG A 167 6.90 -11.67 4.71
C ARG A 167 6.35 -10.28 4.42
N VAL A 168 7.16 -9.36 3.89
CA VAL A 168 6.79 -7.94 3.76
C VAL A 168 5.57 -7.76 2.87
N ALA A 169 5.53 -8.38 1.69
CA ALA A 169 4.38 -8.26 0.79
C ALA A 169 3.05 -8.65 1.48
N PHE A 170 3.05 -9.71 2.29
CA PHE A 170 1.88 -10.15 3.05
C PHE A 170 1.50 -9.14 4.15
N MET A 171 2.48 -8.57 4.84
CA MET A 171 2.24 -7.56 5.88
C MET A 171 1.64 -6.28 5.28
N LEU A 172 2.16 -5.83 4.13
CA LEU A 172 1.64 -4.66 3.43
C LEU A 172 0.23 -4.91 2.89
N ALA A 173 -0.01 -6.07 2.29
CA ALA A 173 -1.33 -6.47 1.79
C ALA A 173 -2.37 -6.49 2.93
N LEU A 174 -2.03 -7.09 4.07
CA LEU A 174 -2.89 -7.11 5.24
C LEU A 174 -3.19 -5.68 5.75
N ALA A 175 -2.18 -4.81 5.82
CA ALA A 175 -2.34 -3.43 6.24
C ALA A 175 -3.26 -2.65 5.27
N MET A 176 -3.11 -2.86 3.96
CA MET A 176 -4.00 -2.28 2.95
C MET A 176 -5.44 -2.75 3.14
N ASP A 177 -5.67 -4.05 3.34
CA ASP A 177 -7.01 -4.63 3.54
C ASP A 177 -7.71 -4.10 4.80
N GLN A 178 -6.95 -3.86 5.88
CA GLN A 178 -7.47 -3.31 7.13
C GLN A 178 -8.06 -1.90 6.97
N THR A 179 -7.61 -1.13 5.98
CA THR A 179 -8.18 0.20 5.69
C THR A 179 -9.61 0.13 5.17
N LYS A 180 -10.08 -1.03 4.71
CA LYS A 180 -11.35 -1.25 4.00
C LYS A 180 -11.47 -0.43 2.71
N ARG A 181 -10.44 0.33 2.33
CA ARG A 181 -10.35 1.09 1.08
C ARG A 181 -9.82 0.22 -0.05
N PHE A 182 -8.96 -0.74 0.26
CA PHE A 182 -8.33 -1.62 -0.70
C PHE A 182 -8.76 -3.07 -0.53
N LEU A 183 -8.57 -3.86 -1.56
CA LEU A 183 -8.73 -5.30 -1.61
C LEU A 183 -7.48 -5.88 -2.26
N SER A 184 -6.61 -6.46 -1.46
CA SER A 184 -5.36 -7.01 -1.94
C SER A 184 -5.56 -8.38 -2.59
N VAL A 185 -4.87 -8.61 -3.70
CA VAL A 185 -4.70 -9.94 -4.26
C VAL A 185 -3.69 -10.70 -3.39
N ASP A 186 -3.85 -12.00 -3.28
CA ASP A 186 -2.90 -12.84 -2.52
C ASP A 186 -1.45 -12.62 -3.00
N PRO A 187 -0.52 -12.22 -2.13
CA PRO A 187 0.86 -11.93 -2.52
C PRO A 187 1.63 -13.14 -3.06
N GLY A 188 1.21 -14.35 -2.68
CA GLY A 188 1.77 -15.60 -3.23
C GLY A 188 1.44 -15.71 -4.71
N HIS A 189 0.18 -15.47 -5.09
CA HIS A 189 -0.28 -15.47 -6.48
C HIS A 189 0.38 -14.34 -7.30
N VAL A 190 0.53 -13.14 -6.72
CA VAL A 190 1.28 -12.04 -7.34
C VAL A 190 2.72 -12.44 -7.64
N SER A 191 3.39 -13.07 -6.67
CA SER A 191 4.77 -13.53 -6.82
C SER A 191 4.89 -14.59 -7.92
N GLU A 192 3.95 -15.52 -8.01
CA GLU A 192 3.89 -16.55 -9.05
C GLU A 192 3.79 -15.94 -10.45
N ILE A 193 2.88 -14.97 -10.66
CA ILE A 193 2.72 -14.29 -11.95
C ILE A 193 4.01 -13.57 -12.37
N LEU A 194 4.64 -12.85 -11.44
CA LEU A 194 5.91 -12.16 -11.72
C LEU A 194 7.04 -13.14 -12.08
N LEU A 195 7.15 -14.26 -11.36
CA LEU A 195 8.13 -15.31 -11.64
C LEU A 195 7.88 -15.95 -13.02
N ASN A 196 6.65 -16.33 -13.32
CA ASN A 196 6.30 -16.96 -14.59
C ASN A 196 6.53 -16.03 -15.78
N SER A 197 6.32 -14.74 -15.62
CA SER A 197 6.61 -13.72 -16.64
C SER A 197 8.07 -13.30 -16.69
N LYS A 198 8.93 -13.80 -15.79
CA LYS A 198 10.33 -13.40 -15.63
C LYS A 198 10.47 -11.88 -15.45
N THR A 199 9.51 -11.27 -14.75
CA THR A 199 9.48 -9.83 -14.48
C THR A 199 9.84 -9.58 -13.02
N ARG A 200 10.79 -8.67 -12.78
CA ARG A 200 11.14 -8.23 -11.43
C ARG A 200 10.22 -7.10 -11.00
N SER A 201 9.99 -6.98 -9.68
CA SER A 201 9.08 -5.97 -9.13
C SER A 201 9.43 -4.55 -9.54
N GLU A 202 10.72 -4.20 -9.59
CA GLU A 202 11.17 -2.87 -10.02
C GLU A 202 10.92 -2.57 -11.49
N GLU A 203 10.74 -3.59 -12.33
CA GLU A 203 10.39 -3.37 -13.74
C GLU A 203 9.00 -2.77 -13.91
N LEU A 204 8.09 -3.01 -12.95
CA LEU A 204 6.76 -2.38 -12.94
C LEU A 204 6.84 -0.84 -12.82
N LEU A 205 7.93 -0.31 -12.25
CA LEU A 205 8.15 1.13 -12.12
C LEU A 205 8.62 1.81 -13.40
N VAL A 206 9.29 1.07 -14.29
CA VAL A 206 9.97 1.63 -15.46
C VAL A 206 9.44 1.08 -16.79
N ARG A 207 8.55 0.11 -16.74
CA ARG A 207 7.96 -0.55 -17.91
C ARG A 207 6.44 -0.55 -17.82
N PRO A 208 5.78 0.52 -18.28
CA PRO A 208 4.31 0.63 -18.27
C PRO A 208 3.62 -0.54 -18.95
N ASP A 209 4.17 -1.03 -20.06
CA ASP A 209 3.67 -2.20 -20.80
C ASP A 209 3.56 -3.46 -19.92
N ARG A 210 4.56 -3.69 -19.07
CA ARG A 210 4.58 -4.83 -18.15
C ARG A 210 3.56 -4.67 -17.03
N ALA A 211 3.49 -3.49 -16.41
CA ALA A 211 2.52 -3.21 -15.36
C ALA A 211 1.08 -3.44 -15.83
N VAL A 212 0.75 -2.97 -17.05
CA VAL A 212 -0.57 -3.17 -17.66
C VAL A 212 -0.81 -4.64 -18.01
N ALA A 213 0.13 -5.29 -18.70
CA ALA A 213 -0.04 -6.67 -19.17
C ALA A 213 -0.24 -7.66 -17.99
N LEU A 214 0.52 -7.48 -16.89
CA LEU A 214 0.45 -8.36 -15.72
C LEU A 214 -0.69 -8.01 -14.77
N GLY A 215 -1.20 -6.78 -14.81
CA GLY A 215 -2.37 -6.36 -14.02
C GLY A 215 -3.70 -6.94 -14.53
N LYS A 216 -3.81 -7.15 -15.85
CA LYS A 216 -5.03 -7.69 -16.49
C LYS A 216 -5.48 -9.03 -15.89
N PRO A 217 -4.66 -10.09 -15.84
CA PRO A 217 -5.08 -11.40 -15.32
C PRO A 217 -5.39 -11.37 -13.81
N LEU A 218 -4.82 -10.43 -13.07
CA LEU A 218 -5.12 -10.20 -11.66
C LEU A 218 -6.38 -9.37 -11.45
N GLU A 219 -6.88 -8.73 -12.51
CA GLU A 219 -8.01 -7.77 -12.45
C GLU A 219 -7.79 -6.67 -11.42
N VAL A 220 -6.57 -6.17 -11.29
CA VAL A 220 -6.22 -5.11 -10.34
C VAL A 220 -6.25 -3.74 -11.00
N THR A 221 -6.54 -2.72 -10.19
CA THR A 221 -6.50 -1.32 -10.61
C THR A 221 -5.08 -0.77 -10.53
N GLY A 222 -4.25 -1.32 -9.64
CA GLY A 222 -2.88 -0.86 -9.48
C GLY A 222 -1.98 -1.84 -8.75
N TRP A 223 -0.70 -1.53 -8.82
CA TRP A 223 0.39 -2.20 -8.14
C TRP A 223 0.92 -1.33 -7.02
N LEU A 224 1.09 -1.90 -5.84
CA LEU A 224 1.90 -1.30 -4.78
C LEU A 224 3.29 -1.92 -4.86
N VAL A 225 4.29 -1.11 -5.21
CA VAL A 225 5.67 -1.57 -5.42
C VAL A 225 6.57 -1.02 -4.30
N PRO A 226 6.92 -1.85 -3.30
CA PRO A 226 7.82 -1.45 -2.23
C PRO A 226 9.28 -1.67 -2.63
N VAL A 227 10.13 -0.67 -2.35
CA VAL A 227 11.57 -0.72 -2.58
C VAL A 227 12.30 -0.29 -1.31
N LEU A 228 13.24 -1.09 -0.84
CA LEU A 228 14.17 -0.69 0.19
C LEU A 228 15.43 -0.14 -0.47
N LEU A 229 15.85 1.04 -0.05
CA LEU A 229 17.06 1.68 -0.53
C LEU A 229 17.86 2.29 0.62
N GLU A 230 19.17 2.37 0.45
CA GLU A 230 20.07 2.96 1.44
C GLU A 230 20.66 4.28 0.91
N ARG A 231 20.62 5.31 1.72
CA ARG A 231 21.29 6.59 1.46
C ARG A 231 22.00 7.09 2.70
N ARG A 232 23.31 7.30 2.60
CA ARG A 232 24.14 7.83 3.70
C ARG A 232 23.97 7.03 5.01
N GLY A 233 23.91 5.71 4.92
CA GLY A 233 23.74 4.82 6.07
C GLY A 233 22.33 4.75 6.65
N VAL A 234 21.36 5.45 6.04
CA VAL A 234 19.93 5.38 6.44
C VAL A 234 19.18 4.53 5.43
N THR A 235 18.45 3.53 5.92
CA THR A 235 17.56 2.72 5.11
C THR A 235 16.19 3.38 4.99
N TYR A 236 15.66 3.42 3.78
CA TYR A 236 14.34 3.99 3.46
C TYR A 236 13.45 2.92 2.85
N LEU A 237 12.18 2.98 3.20
CA LEU A 237 11.10 2.35 2.44
C LEU A 237 10.54 3.37 1.46
N ASP A 238 10.59 3.03 0.19
CA ASP A 238 9.93 3.76 -0.90
C ASP A 238 8.75 2.92 -1.37
N VAL A 239 7.57 3.48 -1.38
CA VAL A 239 6.36 2.80 -1.82
C VAL A 239 5.74 3.59 -2.94
N THR A 240 5.63 2.95 -4.12
CA THR A 240 5.06 3.57 -5.30
C THR A 240 3.81 2.82 -5.74
N TRP A 241 2.73 3.55 -5.99
CA TRP A 241 1.55 3.03 -6.66
C TRP A 241 1.70 3.21 -8.17
N VAL A 242 1.63 2.11 -8.91
CA VAL A 242 1.65 2.11 -10.37
C VAL A 242 0.28 1.68 -10.88
N SER A 243 -0.32 2.43 -11.79
CA SER A 243 -1.58 2.05 -12.43
C SER A 243 -1.41 0.74 -13.22
N ALA A 244 -2.31 -0.19 -13.02
CA ALA A 244 -2.40 -1.40 -13.86
C ALA A 244 -3.14 -1.14 -15.17
N VAL A 245 -3.65 0.09 -15.37
CA VAL A 245 -4.37 0.51 -16.58
C VAL A 245 -3.48 1.29 -17.53
N THR A 246 -2.78 2.30 -17.02
CA THR A 246 -1.90 3.18 -17.80
C THR A 246 -0.42 2.80 -17.67
N GLY A 247 -0.06 2.05 -16.66
CA GLY A 247 1.33 1.73 -16.31
C GLY A 247 2.11 2.89 -15.70
N THR A 248 1.46 4.01 -15.40
CA THR A 248 2.11 5.20 -14.84
C THR A 248 2.13 5.17 -13.31
N ALA A 249 3.16 5.76 -12.71
CA ALA A 249 3.23 5.96 -11.28
C ALA A 249 2.30 7.12 -10.88
N LEU A 250 1.27 6.85 -10.08
CA LEU A 250 0.27 7.82 -9.63
C LEU A 250 0.59 8.43 -8.28
N PHE A 251 1.30 7.70 -7.44
CA PHE A 251 1.64 8.08 -6.08
C PHE A 251 2.97 7.46 -5.68
N SER A 252 3.81 8.21 -4.99
CA SER A 252 5.04 7.69 -4.38
C SER A 252 5.26 8.35 -3.03
N ARG A 253 5.66 7.55 -2.05
CA ARG A 253 6.01 8.02 -0.71
C ARG A 253 7.27 7.32 -0.22
N ARG A 254 8.18 8.10 0.36
CA ARG A 254 9.42 7.60 0.96
C ARG A 254 9.47 7.97 2.43
N MET A 255 9.86 7.00 3.27
CA MET A 255 10.05 7.21 4.70
C MET A 255 11.30 6.45 5.17
N ALA A 256 12.06 7.04 6.09
CA ALA A 256 13.18 6.35 6.72
C ALA A 256 12.65 5.22 7.61
N ILE A 257 13.29 4.06 7.52
CA ILE A 257 13.01 2.95 8.43
C ILE A 257 13.69 3.27 9.74
N THR A 258 12.91 3.50 10.77
CA THR A 258 13.43 3.69 12.13
C THR A 258 13.98 2.36 12.62
N ARG A 259 15.27 2.32 13.00
CA ARG A 259 15.80 1.19 13.76
C ARG A 259 15.06 1.12 15.08
N ALA A 260 14.74 -0.09 15.53
CA ALA A 260 14.19 -0.30 16.87
C ALA A 260 15.13 0.24 17.98
N ASP A 261 16.42 0.35 17.68
CA ASP A 261 17.43 0.96 18.53
C ASP A 261 17.29 2.49 18.64
N GLY A 262 16.49 3.14 17.81
CA GLY A 262 16.17 4.56 17.92
C GLY A 262 15.12 4.88 18.98
N ALA A 263 14.58 3.88 19.69
CA ALA A 263 13.96 4.09 21.01
C ALA A 263 15.01 4.41 22.09
N GLY A 264 16.30 4.22 21.78
CA GLY A 264 17.41 4.79 22.48
C GLY A 264 17.57 6.24 22.12
N GLU A 265 17.09 7.12 23.01
CA GLU A 265 17.60 8.46 23.19
C GLU A 265 17.28 9.51 22.12
N GLN A 266 16.01 9.93 22.03
CA GLN A 266 15.80 11.38 22.00
C GLN A 266 16.08 11.90 23.41
N ARG A 267 17.37 12.00 23.76
CA ARG A 267 17.78 12.76 24.96
C ARG A 267 17.52 14.21 24.69
N PHE A 268 16.67 14.78 25.49
CA PHE A 268 16.55 16.24 25.50
C PHE A 268 17.84 16.84 26.03
N PRO A 269 18.26 18.04 25.58
CA PRO A 269 19.51 18.68 26.00
C PRO A 269 19.65 18.90 27.54
N TRP A 270 18.56 18.70 28.28
CA TRP A 270 18.50 18.89 29.75
C TRP A 270 18.42 17.55 30.52
N GLU A 271 18.44 16.40 29.85
CA GLU A 271 18.50 15.14 30.57
C GLU A 271 19.88 14.86 31.15
N PRO A 272 19.98 14.50 32.46
CA PRO A 272 21.27 14.17 33.07
C PRO A 272 21.88 12.95 32.35
N ARG A 273 23.18 12.98 32.09
CA ARG A 273 23.91 11.80 31.68
C ARG A 273 23.84 10.78 32.82
N ALA A 274 23.43 9.55 32.55
CA ALA A 274 23.69 8.44 33.44
C ALA A 274 25.23 8.32 33.51
N GLU A 275 25.81 8.76 34.60
CA GLU A 275 27.23 8.54 34.87
C GLU A 275 27.39 7.08 35.26
N ASP A 276 28.45 6.46 34.78
CA ASP A 276 28.88 5.06 34.93
C ASP A 276 28.97 4.59 36.38
#